data_415e2e9bbbf137fb9213055752860aff
#
_entry.id   415e2e9bbbf137fb9213055752860aff
#
_cell.length_a   1.000
_cell.length_b   1.000
_cell.length_c   1.000
_cell.angle_alpha   90.00
_cell.angle_beta   90.00
_cell.angle_gamma   90.00
#
_symmetry.space_group_name_H-M   'P 1'
#
loop_
_entity.id
_entity.type
_entity.pdbx_description
1 polymer ?
#
loop_
_entity_poly.entity_id
_entity_poly.type
_entity_poly.pdbx_seq_one_letter_code
_entity_poly.pdbx_strand_id
1 'polypeptide(L)'
;VGVCEATELKKRSEMLSIPFADLLWGYAVEDLMLRVSTSAYREFLWLMSLPLLGEEAYRQRAKKRIRFFYKGSEEELTPDKLQPGQRLSIAMGEHIKTTLFAKENAQKIHWEGTVTALSGGIRLSMTAGYFDMKVPLNIEIYSFGAVSQIPGTREEELIAVGGGRTISYLVYSPESELSYDLFAIMDKLELIGSMGSYYDAYRLLRTQPLSGRY
;
A
#
# COMPACT_ATOMS: atom_id res chain seq x y z
N VAL A 1 -17.37 -24.10 -3.76
CA VAL A 1 -17.36 -22.68 -3.39
C VAL A 1 -16.20 -21.96 -4.09
N GLY A 2 -14.97 -22.51 -4.06
CA GLY A 2 -13.79 -21.84 -4.62
C GLY A 2 -13.74 -21.67 -6.13
N VAL A 3 -14.23 -22.64 -6.90
CA VAL A 3 -14.28 -22.57 -8.37
C VAL A 3 -15.21 -21.44 -8.85
N CYS A 4 -16.26 -21.16 -8.08
CA CYS A 4 -17.22 -20.10 -8.39
C CYS A 4 -16.56 -18.70 -8.33
N GLU A 5 -15.65 -18.47 -7.39
CA GLU A 5 -15.00 -17.16 -7.20
C GLU A 5 -13.92 -16.87 -8.21
N ALA A 6 -13.09 -17.88 -8.59
CA ALA A 6 -12.12 -17.72 -9.67
C ALA A 6 -12.82 -17.43 -11.01
N THR A 7 -13.95 -18.07 -11.23
CA THR A 7 -14.78 -17.84 -12.43
C THR A 7 -15.40 -16.43 -12.40
N GLU A 8 -15.81 -15.95 -11.22
CA GLU A 8 -16.34 -14.60 -11.07
C GLU A 8 -15.28 -13.53 -11.30
N LEU A 9 -14.07 -13.70 -10.77
CA LEU A 9 -12.95 -12.80 -11.05
C LEU A 9 -12.60 -12.78 -12.55
N LYS A 10 -12.65 -13.93 -13.22
CA LYS A 10 -12.42 -14.00 -14.66
C LYS A 10 -13.49 -13.24 -15.45
N LYS A 11 -14.76 -13.41 -15.11
CA LYS A 11 -15.85 -12.65 -15.71
C LYS A 11 -15.69 -11.14 -15.50
N ARG A 12 -15.29 -10.72 -14.31
CA ARG A 12 -15.01 -9.29 -14.03
C ARG A 12 -13.85 -8.75 -14.85
N SER A 13 -12.79 -9.53 -15.02
CA SER A 13 -11.68 -9.19 -15.89
C SER A 13 -12.15 -8.93 -17.33
N GLU A 14 -13.03 -9.77 -17.85
CA GLU A 14 -13.62 -9.63 -19.19
C GLU A 14 -14.54 -8.39 -19.25
N MET A 15 -15.44 -8.21 -18.27
CA MET A 15 -16.38 -7.08 -18.22
C MET A 15 -15.66 -5.73 -18.13
N LEU A 16 -14.60 -5.63 -17.33
CA LEU A 16 -13.84 -4.40 -17.13
C LEU A 16 -12.76 -4.19 -18.20
N SER A 17 -12.56 -5.17 -19.09
CA SER A 17 -11.47 -5.16 -20.08
C SER A 17 -10.09 -4.96 -19.44
N ILE A 18 -9.88 -5.57 -18.27
CA ILE A 18 -8.64 -5.52 -17.48
C ILE A 18 -7.97 -6.90 -17.59
N PRO A 19 -6.66 -6.99 -17.87
CA PRO A 19 -5.95 -8.26 -17.86
C PRO A 19 -6.16 -9.01 -16.54
N PHE A 20 -6.44 -10.30 -16.59
CA PHE A 20 -6.74 -11.10 -15.39
C PHE A 20 -5.62 -11.04 -14.34
N ALA A 21 -4.36 -11.00 -14.74
CA ALA A 21 -3.23 -10.87 -13.84
C ALA A 21 -3.24 -9.52 -13.06
N ASP A 22 -3.66 -8.44 -13.74
CA ASP A 22 -3.75 -7.12 -13.11
C ASP A 22 -4.96 -7.06 -12.16
N LEU A 23 -6.09 -7.69 -12.53
CA LEU A 23 -7.23 -7.81 -11.65
C LEU A 23 -6.90 -8.65 -10.40
N LEU A 24 -6.17 -9.74 -10.57
CA LEU A 24 -5.76 -10.60 -9.46
C LEU A 24 -4.78 -9.88 -8.53
N TRP A 25 -3.87 -9.06 -9.07
CA TRP A 25 -3.01 -8.20 -8.27
C TRP A 25 -3.84 -7.18 -7.48
N GLY A 26 -4.78 -6.51 -8.12
CA GLY A 26 -5.70 -5.58 -7.46
C GLY A 26 -6.53 -6.26 -6.36
N TYR A 27 -6.98 -7.49 -6.59
CA TYR A 27 -7.68 -8.30 -5.58
C TYR A 27 -6.83 -8.54 -4.33
N ALA A 28 -5.54 -8.84 -4.51
CA ALA A 28 -4.62 -8.98 -3.38
C ALA A 28 -4.39 -7.64 -2.65
N VAL A 29 -4.32 -6.53 -3.40
CA VAL A 29 -4.20 -5.19 -2.80
C VAL A 29 -5.47 -4.82 -2.02
N GLU A 30 -6.66 -5.11 -2.52
CA GLU A 30 -7.91 -4.89 -1.80
C GLU A 30 -7.95 -5.68 -0.48
N ASP A 31 -7.51 -6.95 -0.49
CA ASP A 31 -7.40 -7.74 0.74
C ASP A 31 -6.40 -7.12 1.73
N LEU A 32 -5.23 -6.68 1.25
CA LEU A 32 -4.26 -5.97 2.07
C LEU A 32 -4.89 -4.71 2.72
N MET A 33 -5.53 -3.88 1.93
CA MET A 33 -6.13 -2.62 2.42
C MET A 33 -7.27 -2.88 3.40
N LEU A 34 -8.06 -3.93 3.19
CA LEU A 34 -9.08 -4.35 4.14
C LEU A 34 -8.45 -4.79 5.47
N ARG A 35 -7.33 -5.51 5.42
CA ARG A 35 -6.58 -5.92 6.63
C ARG A 35 -6.01 -4.71 7.36
N VAL A 36 -5.42 -3.77 6.66
CA VAL A 36 -4.93 -2.51 7.24
C VAL A 36 -6.08 -1.76 7.91
N SER A 37 -7.21 -1.56 7.22
CA SER A 37 -8.36 -0.80 7.72
C SER A 37 -9.05 -1.42 8.94
N THR A 38 -8.92 -2.73 9.12
CA THR A 38 -9.53 -3.48 10.25
C THR A 38 -8.55 -3.83 11.36
N SER A 39 -7.26 -3.55 11.18
CA SER A 39 -6.21 -3.85 12.15
C SER A 39 -5.97 -2.72 13.15
N ALA A 40 -5.16 -3.01 14.17
CA ALA A 40 -4.64 -2.01 15.09
C ALA A 40 -3.76 -0.95 14.39
N TYR A 41 -3.29 -1.24 13.18
CA TYR A 41 -2.47 -0.32 12.38
C TYR A 41 -3.24 0.67 11.54
N ARG A 42 -4.58 0.66 11.57
CA ARG A 42 -5.44 1.55 10.78
C ARG A 42 -5.04 3.02 10.88
N GLU A 43 -4.75 3.49 12.10
CA GLU A 43 -4.42 4.89 12.37
C GLU A 43 -2.93 5.21 12.18
N PHE A 44 -2.09 4.19 12.02
CA PHE A 44 -0.63 4.33 12.00
C PHE A 44 0.00 4.10 10.62
N LEU A 45 -0.68 3.39 9.72
CA LEU A 45 -0.20 3.16 8.36
C LEU A 45 -0.93 4.09 7.38
N TRP A 46 -0.22 5.09 6.89
CA TRP A 46 -0.74 6.04 5.91
C TRP A 46 -0.25 5.69 4.51
N LEU A 47 -1.17 5.43 3.61
CA LEU A 47 -0.82 5.08 2.24
C LEU A 47 -0.17 6.27 1.53
N MET A 48 1.03 6.04 0.98
CA MET A 48 1.79 6.98 0.17
C MET A 48 1.60 6.71 -1.30
N SER A 49 0.44 6.67 -1.80
CA SER A 49 0.29 6.41 -3.23
C SER A 49 -1.03 6.97 -3.72
N LEU A 50 -1.04 7.25 -5.00
CA LEU A 50 -2.27 7.44 -5.75
C LEU A 50 -3.22 6.28 -5.50
N PRO A 51 -4.53 6.47 -5.76
CA PRO A 51 -5.52 5.45 -5.48
C PRO A 51 -5.05 4.08 -5.97
N LEU A 52 -4.88 3.16 -5.02
CA LEU A 52 -4.54 1.77 -5.30
C LEU A 52 -5.79 0.93 -5.53
N LEU A 53 -6.95 1.48 -5.22
CA LEU A 53 -8.24 0.82 -5.26
C LEU A 53 -9.13 1.52 -6.26
N GLY A 54 -10.22 0.84 -6.65
CA GLY A 54 -11.12 1.36 -7.63
C GLY A 54 -10.72 1.04 -9.08
N GLU A 55 -11.64 1.23 -10.01
CA GLU A 55 -11.47 0.82 -11.42
C GLU A 55 -10.27 1.47 -12.09
N GLU A 56 -10.00 2.74 -11.76
CA GLU A 56 -8.87 3.50 -12.30
C GLU A 56 -7.53 2.88 -11.90
N ALA A 57 -7.39 2.41 -10.67
CA ALA A 57 -6.17 1.77 -10.19
C ALA A 57 -5.84 0.48 -10.96
N TYR A 58 -6.85 -0.30 -11.30
CA TYR A 58 -6.68 -1.51 -12.10
C TYR A 58 -6.27 -1.22 -13.55
N ARG A 59 -6.72 -0.09 -14.12
CA ARG A 59 -6.36 0.31 -15.49
C ARG A 59 -4.95 0.86 -15.59
N GLN A 60 -4.44 1.42 -14.51
CA GLN A 60 -3.12 2.04 -14.48
C GLN A 60 -2.04 1.01 -14.16
N ARG A 61 -1.52 0.35 -15.16
CA ARG A 61 -0.48 -0.69 -15.10
C ARG A 61 0.82 -0.30 -14.35
N ALA A 62 0.92 0.92 -13.85
CA ALA A 62 2.19 1.54 -13.56
C ALA A 62 2.87 1.08 -12.29
N LYS A 63 2.16 0.60 -11.26
CA LYS A 63 2.81 0.37 -9.97
C LYS A 63 2.32 -0.86 -9.22
N LYS A 64 3.12 -1.88 -9.30
CA LYS A 64 3.10 -3.01 -8.35
C LYS A 64 3.92 -2.70 -7.08
N ARG A 65 3.96 -1.43 -6.66
CA ARG A 65 4.67 -0.97 -5.48
C ARG A 65 3.69 -0.28 -4.53
N ILE A 66 3.61 -0.78 -3.31
CA ILE A 66 2.75 -0.26 -2.25
C ILE A 66 3.65 0.36 -1.20
N ARG A 67 3.44 1.62 -0.88
CA ARG A 67 4.22 2.35 0.10
C ARG A 67 3.33 2.90 1.20
N PHE A 68 3.77 2.73 2.43
CA PHE A 68 3.15 3.34 3.60
C PHE A 68 4.16 4.17 4.37
N PHE A 69 3.67 5.23 4.99
CA PHE A 69 4.33 5.82 6.15
C PHE A 69 3.76 5.24 7.42
N TYR A 70 4.66 4.89 8.32
CA TYR A 70 4.31 4.50 9.67
C TYR A 70 4.39 5.71 10.59
N LYS A 71 3.25 6.12 11.13
CA LYS A 71 3.14 7.11 12.19
C LYS A 71 2.68 6.41 13.46
N GLY A 72 3.57 5.65 14.09
CA GLY A 72 3.31 5.10 15.41
C GLY A 72 3.47 6.16 16.48
N SER A 73 2.64 6.14 17.53
CA SER A 73 2.98 6.77 18.78
C SER A 73 4.04 5.91 19.47
N GLU A 74 5.05 6.56 20.03
CA GLU A 74 6.19 5.89 20.67
C GLU A 74 5.80 4.99 21.84
N GLU A 75 4.55 5.04 22.32
CA GLU A 75 4.14 4.42 23.57
C GLU A 75 3.34 3.13 23.44
N GLU A 76 2.70 2.86 22.30
CA GLU A 76 1.66 1.82 22.28
C GLU A 76 2.03 0.50 21.58
N LEU A 77 3.05 0.46 20.72
CA LEU A 77 3.27 -0.69 19.84
C LEU A 77 4.65 -1.34 19.89
N THR A 78 5.60 -0.82 20.63
CA THR A 78 6.94 -1.43 20.76
C THR A 78 7.47 -1.42 22.19
N PRO A 79 8.09 -2.51 22.64
CA PRO A 79 8.87 -2.50 23.87
C PRO A 79 10.08 -1.55 23.82
N ASP A 80 10.54 -1.21 22.62
CA ASP A 80 11.65 -0.29 22.38
C ASP A 80 11.13 1.00 21.77
N LYS A 81 11.16 2.09 22.55
CA LYS A 81 10.75 3.43 22.14
C LYS A 81 11.53 3.88 20.92
N LEU A 82 10.88 3.98 19.76
CA LEU A 82 11.46 4.59 18.58
C LEU A 82 11.64 6.09 18.81
N GLN A 83 12.87 6.56 18.82
CA GLN A 83 13.15 7.99 18.85
C GLN A 83 12.90 8.64 17.49
N PRO A 84 12.56 9.94 17.42
CA PRO A 84 12.42 10.65 16.14
C PRO A 84 13.64 10.43 15.25
N GLY A 85 13.41 9.98 14.01
CA GLY A 85 14.47 9.63 13.06
C GLY A 85 15.03 8.21 13.20
N GLN A 86 14.56 7.43 14.14
CA GLN A 86 14.96 6.02 14.27
C GLN A 86 14.35 5.18 13.14
N ARG A 87 15.18 4.32 12.56
CA ARG A 87 14.75 3.44 11.48
C ARG A 87 13.81 2.36 12.00
N LEU A 88 12.75 2.07 11.25
CA LEU A 88 11.93 0.90 11.52
C LEU A 88 12.81 -0.35 11.58
N SER A 89 12.72 -1.09 12.68
CA SER A 89 13.48 -2.32 12.87
C SER A 89 12.82 -3.49 12.14
N ILE A 90 13.60 -4.53 11.84
CA ILE A 90 13.06 -5.78 11.27
C ILE A 90 12.06 -6.40 12.26
N ALA A 91 12.31 -6.33 13.57
CA ALA A 91 11.40 -6.83 14.59
C ALA A 91 10.03 -6.14 14.53
N MET A 92 10.01 -4.82 14.32
CA MET A 92 8.77 -4.07 14.09
C MET A 92 8.08 -4.52 12.81
N GLY A 93 8.83 -4.72 11.74
CA GLY A 93 8.28 -5.24 10.49
C GLY A 93 7.67 -6.63 10.63
N GLU A 94 8.30 -7.52 11.38
CA GLU A 94 7.74 -8.85 11.68
C GLU A 94 6.45 -8.74 12.51
N HIS A 95 6.39 -7.81 13.45
CA HIS A 95 5.17 -7.57 14.23
C HIS A 95 4.04 -7.02 13.35
N ILE A 96 4.31 -6.04 12.50
CA ILE A 96 3.34 -5.52 11.51
C ILE A 96 2.86 -6.66 10.61
N LYS A 97 3.78 -7.42 10.03
CA LYS A 97 3.47 -8.57 9.17
C LYS A 97 2.56 -9.57 9.90
N THR A 98 2.92 -9.97 11.10
CA THR A 98 2.14 -10.95 11.88
C THR A 98 0.74 -10.41 12.16
N THR A 99 0.61 -9.15 12.56
CA THR A 99 -0.68 -8.54 12.87
C THR A 99 -1.58 -8.43 11.63
N LEU A 100 -1.03 -7.97 10.50
CA LEU A 100 -1.81 -7.79 9.28
C LEU A 100 -2.21 -9.13 8.64
N PHE A 101 -1.33 -10.11 8.70
CA PHE A 101 -1.50 -11.37 7.97
C PHE A 101 -1.75 -12.58 8.88
N ALA A 102 -2.16 -12.35 10.15
CA ALA A 102 -2.59 -13.42 11.03
C ALA A 102 -3.68 -14.28 10.39
N LYS A 103 -3.59 -15.61 10.55
CA LYS A 103 -4.44 -16.60 9.88
C LYS A 103 -5.94 -16.47 10.20
N GLU A 104 -6.28 -15.84 11.32
CA GLU A 104 -7.65 -15.76 11.85
C GLU A 104 -8.61 -14.86 11.05
N ASN A 105 -8.09 -14.01 10.18
CA ASN A 105 -8.96 -13.25 9.30
C ASN A 105 -9.48 -14.19 8.22
N ALA A 106 -10.76 -14.50 8.26
CA ALA A 106 -11.52 -15.46 7.46
C ALA A 106 -11.51 -15.19 5.92
N GLN A 107 -10.47 -14.58 5.41
CA GLN A 107 -10.29 -14.31 4.00
C GLN A 107 -9.54 -15.45 3.33
N LYS A 108 -9.96 -15.80 2.13
CA LYS A 108 -9.47 -16.95 1.39
C LYS A 108 -8.06 -16.78 0.80
N ILE A 109 -7.45 -15.62 1.03
CA ILE A 109 -6.09 -15.33 0.60
C ILE A 109 -5.12 -15.72 1.71
N HIS A 110 -4.23 -16.63 1.39
CA HIS A 110 -3.13 -17.01 2.25
C HIS A 110 -1.93 -16.11 1.95
N TRP A 111 -1.33 -15.55 3.00
CA TRP A 111 -0.18 -14.67 2.88
C TRP A 111 1.07 -15.32 3.47
N GLU A 112 2.14 -15.30 2.71
CA GLU A 112 3.48 -15.69 3.16
C GLU A 112 4.50 -14.65 2.72
N GLY A 113 5.59 -14.49 3.46
CA GLY A 113 6.64 -13.57 3.04
C GLY A 113 7.64 -13.24 4.13
N THR A 114 8.58 -12.38 3.78
CA THR A 114 9.74 -12.00 4.60
C THR A 114 9.83 -10.50 4.77
N VAL A 115 10.52 -10.09 5.83
CA VAL A 115 10.84 -8.70 6.13
C VAL A 115 12.31 -8.44 5.87
N THR A 116 12.61 -7.35 5.19
CA THR A 116 13.99 -6.89 4.95
C THR A 116 14.12 -5.42 5.28
N ALA A 117 15.32 -5.01 5.71
CA ALA A 117 15.61 -3.60 5.97
C ALA A 117 15.77 -2.82 4.66
N LEU A 118 15.32 -1.56 4.67
CA LEU A 118 15.57 -0.56 3.64
C LEU A 118 16.28 0.65 4.25
N SER A 119 16.82 1.51 3.40
CA SER A 119 17.27 2.83 3.83
C SER A 119 16.05 3.66 4.26
N GLY A 120 15.91 3.91 5.57
CA GLY A 120 14.80 4.67 6.14
C GLY A 120 13.52 3.89 6.41
N GLY A 121 13.52 2.55 6.25
CA GLY A 121 12.30 1.76 6.43
C GLY A 121 12.52 0.26 6.36
N ILE A 122 11.45 -0.44 6.07
CA ILE A 122 11.41 -1.89 5.89
C ILE A 122 10.64 -2.24 4.61
N ARG A 123 10.92 -3.42 4.07
CA ARG A 123 10.16 -4.02 2.98
C ARG A 123 9.58 -5.35 3.43
N LEU A 124 8.27 -5.50 3.24
CA LEU A 124 7.59 -6.78 3.32
C LEU A 124 7.49 -7.34 1.89
N SER A 125 8.28 -8.36 1.60
CA SER A 125 8.16 -9.10 0.33
C SER A 125 7.17 -10.23 0.55
N MET A 126 5.92 -10.00 0.14
CA MET A 126 4.79 -10.86 0.41
C MET A 126 4.33 -11.59 -0.85
N THR A 127 3.75 -12.76 -0.66
CA THR A 127 3.05 -13.50 -1.70
C THR A 127 1.64 -13.79 -1.23
N ALA A 128 0.66 -13.29 -1.96
CA ALA A 128 -0.74 -13.63 -1.77
C ALA A 128 -1.06 -14.90 -2.56
N GLY A 129 -1.41 -15.96 -1.88
CA GLY A 129 -1.86 -17.22 -2.45
C GLY A 129 -3.38 -17.28 -2.52
N TYR A 130 -3.92 -17.46 -3.71
CA TYR A 130 -5.34 -17.63 -3.95
C TYR A 130 -5.55 -18.87 -4.83
N PHE A 131 -6.01 -19.98 -4.24
CA PHE A 131 -5.96 -21.32 -4.87
C PHE A 131 -4.55 -21.64 -5.35
N ASP A 132 -4.42 -22.02 -6.63
CA ASP A 132 -3.14 -22.34 -7.27
C ASP A 132 -2.38 -21.10 -7.78
N MET A 133 -2.97 -19.91 -7.60
CA MET A 133 -2.39 -18.65 -8.08
C MET A 133 -1.59 -17.96 -6.98
N LYS A 134 -0.42 -17.43 -7.35
CA LYS A 134 0.46 -16.69 -6.46
C LYS A 134 0.71 -15.29 -7.01
N VAL A 135 0.46 -14.29 -6.17
CA VAL A 135 0.63 -12.87 -6.51
C VAL A 135 1.70 -12.27 -5.61
N PRO A 136 2.87 -11.92 -6.16
CA PRO A 136 3.89 -11.23 -5.38
C PRO A 136 3.51 -9.76 -5.16
N LEU A 137 3.67 -9.29 -3.92
CA LEU A 137 3.53 -7.90 -3.52
C LEU A 137 4.74 -7.44 -2.74
N ASN A 138 5.26 -6.27 -3.10
CA ASN A 138 6.27 -5.57 -2.32
C ASN A 138 5.61 -4.39 -1.61
N ILE A 139 5.63 -4.43 -0.28
CA ILE A 139 5.08 -3.41 0.59
C ILE A 139 6.24 -2.73 1.29
N GLU A 140 6.43 -1.45 1.04
CA GLU A 140 7.49 -0.66 1.66
C GLU A 140 6.87 0.22 2.74
N ILE A 141 7.44 0.21 3.93
CA ILE A 141 6.98 1.00 5.07
C ILE A 141 8.14 1.86 5.55
N TYR A 142 7.96 3.17 5.51
CA TYR A 142 8.95 4.15 5.93
C TYR A 142 8.55 4.75 7.27
N SER A 143 9.54 5.01 8.13
CA SER A 143 9.27 5.74 9.37
C SER A 143 9.01 7.20 9.06
N PHE A 144 8.03 7.76 9.74
CA PHE A 144 7.74 9.18 9.66
C PHE A 144 8.75 9.96 10.50
N GLY A 145 9.45 10.91 9.90
CA GLY A 145 10.15 11.95 10.64
C GLY A 145 9.13 12.87 11.33
N ALA A 146 9.58 13.68 12.29
CA ALA A 146 8.75 14.55 13.14
C ALA A 146 7.93 15.64 12.39
N VAL A 147 7.24 15.28 11.31
CA VAL A 147 6.41 16.22 10.56
C VAL A 147 4.97 16.11 11.08
N SER A 148 4.50 17.18 11.68
CA SER A 148 3.12 17.35 12.10
C SER A 148 2.22 17.53 10.87
N GLN A 149 1.77 16.42 10.28
CA GLN A 149 0.78 16.45 9.20
C GLN A 149 -0.49 15.72 9.62
N ILE A 150 -1.60 16.22 9.13
CA ILE A 150 -2.90 15.58 9.29
C ILE A 150 -3.11 14.71 8.05
N PRO A 151 -3.36 13.40 8.19
CA PRO A 151 -3.64 12.54 7.05
C PRO A 151 -4.97 12.92 6.40
N GLY A 152 -5.05 12.73 5.10
CA GLY A 152 -6.34 12.66 4.42
C GLY A 152 -7.02 11.32 4.71
N THR A 153 -8.35 11.32 4.79
CA THR A 153 -9.13 10.07 4.77
C THR A 153 -9.64 9.85 3.36
N ARG A 154 -9.52 8.62 2.88
CA ARG A 154 -10.07 8.21 1.59
C ARG A 154 -11.00 7.03 1.78
N GLU A 155 -12.14 7.10 1.08
CA GLU A 155 -13.11 6.01 1.01
C GLU A 155 -13.18 5.50 -0.42
N GLU A 156 -13.03 4.21 -0.61
CA GLU A 156 -13.08 3.59 -1.92
C GLU A 156 -13.83 2.27 -1.89
N GLU A 157 -14.54 1.99 -2.98
CA GLU A 157 -15.25 0.73 -3.15
C GLU A 157 -14.30 -0.37 -3.59
N LEU A 158 -14.40 -1.54 -2.95
CA LEU A 158 -13.66 -2.75 -3.32
C LEU A 158 -14.37 -3.45 -4.48
N ILE A 159 -13.68 -3.58 -5.60
CA ILE A 159 -14.27 -4.12 -6.83
C ILE A 159 -14.32 -5.65 -6.81
N ALA A 160 -13.25 -6.30 -6.35
CA ALA A 160 -13.09 -7.74 -6.48
C ALA A 160 -13.46 -8.50 -5.21
N VAL A 161 -13.26 -7.93 -4.03
CA VAL A 161 -13.56 -8.57 -2.74
C VAL A 161 -15.02 -8.37 -2.38
N GLY A 162 -15.89 -9.09 -3.04
CA GLY A 162 -17.27 -9.26 -2.58
C GLY A 162 -18.28 -8.18 -2.95
N GLY A 163 -17.98 -7.29 -3.90
CA GLY A 163 -18.91 -6.30 -4.46
C GLY A 163 -19.65 -5.42 -3.43
N GLY A 164 -19.63 -4.11 -3.61
CA GLY A 164 -20.36 -3.17 -2.75
C GLY A 164 -19.82 -2.98 -1.34
N ARG A 165 -18.57 -3.35 -1.08
CA ARG A 165 -17.87 -3.01 0.15
C ARG A 165 -17.05 -1.76 -0.04
N THR A 166 -17.27 -0.78 0.83
CA THR A 166 -16.45 0.42 0.94
C THR A 166 -15.50 0.28 2.11
N ILE A 167 -14.24 0.66 1.92
CA ILE A 167 -13.27 0.79 3.01
C ILE A 167 -12.83 2.24 3.15
N SER A 168 -12.52 2.61 4.39
CA SER A 168 -11.93 3.90 4.74
C SER A 168 -10.52 3.67 5.25
N TYR A 169 -9.56 4.44 4.73
CA TYR A 169 -8.16 4.33 5.10
C TYR A 169 -7.47 5.70 5.06
N LEU A 170 -6.34 5.79 5.74
CA LEU A 170 -5.57 7.02 5.80
C LEU A 170 -4.58 7.09 4.64
N VAL A 171 -4.48 8.28 4.05
CA VAL A 171 -3.56 8.59 2.96
C VAL A 171 -2.66 9.76 3.33
N TYR A 172 -1.48 9.74 2.80
CA TYR A 172 -0.60 10.89 2.80
C TYR A 172 -1.11 11.93 1.80
N SER A 173 -0.94 13.23 2.10
CA SER A 173 -1.45 14.26 1.19
C SER A 173 -0.71 14.20 -0.16
N PRO A 174 -1.40 14.47 -1.28
CA PRO A 174 -0.77 14.50 -2.60
C PRO A 174 0.40 15.47 -2.69
N GLU A 175 0.34 16.60 -1.98
CA GLU A 175 1.42 17.58 -1.92
C GLU A 175 2.66 17.03 -1.24
N SER A 176 2.46 16.28 -0.17
CA SER A 176 3.56 15.66 0.56
C SER A 176 4.18 14.49 -0.22
N GLU A 177 3.36 13.72 -0.93
CA GLU A 177 3.84 12.67 -1.84
C GLU A 177 4.68 13.30 -2.97
N LEU A 178 4.17 14.37 -3.58
CA LEU A 178 4.90 15.12 -4.61
C LEU A 178 6.23 15.65 -4.08
N SER A 179 6.24 16.24 -2.88
CA SER A 179 7.46 16.76 -2.26
C SER A 179 8.50 15.66 -2.04
N TYR A 180 8.06 14.47 -1.62
CA TYR A 180 8.92 13.31 -1.45
C TYR A 180 9.51 12.83 -2.79
N ASP A 181 8.68 12.73 -3.82
CA ASP A 181 9.14 12.31 -5.15
C ASP A 181 10.10 13.34 -5.77
N LEU A 182 9.81 14.64 -5.63
CA LEU A 182 10.72 15.71 -6.08
C LEU A 182 12.05 15.70 -5.32
N PHE A 183 12.01 15.49 -4.00
CA PHE A 183 13.24 15.34 -3.22
C PHE A 183 14.06 14.13 -3.68
N ALA A 184 13.41 12.98 -3.90
CA ALA A 184 14.07 11.78 -4.39
C ALA A 184 14.68 11.97 -5.81
N ILE A 185 14.04 12.78 -6.65
CA ILE A 185 14.56 13.17 -7.95
C ILE A 185 15.81 14.05 -7.79
N MET A 186 15.75 15.07 -6.92
CA MET A 186 16.85 16.00 -6.68
C MET A 186 18.06 15.35 -6.02
N ASP A 187 17.84 14.48 -5.05
CA ASP A 187 18.89 13.75 -4.34
C ASP A 187 19.66 12.78 -5.24
N LYS A 188 19.01 12.29 -6.30
CA LYS A 188 19.56 11.29 -7.23
C LYS A 188 19.87 11.84 -8.62
N LEU A 189 20.08 13.13 -8.76
CA LEU A 189 20.21 13.87 -10.02
C LEU A 189 21.12 13.23 -11.10
N GLU A 190 22.04 12.37 -10.72
CA GLU A 190 22.99 11.73 -11.66
C GLU A 190 22.66 10.26 -11.96
N LEU A 191 21.68 9.65 -11.28
CA LEU A 191 21.36 8.25 -11.43
C LEU A 191 19.94 8.06 -11.98
N ILE A 192 19.85 7.73 -13.24
CA ILE A 192 18.64 7.39 -14.01
C ILE A 192 17.78 6.26 -13.33
N GLY A 193 18.12 5.82 -12.14
CA GLY A 193 17.43 4.77 -11.40
C GLY A 193 16.06 5.13 -10.81
N SER A 194 15.62 6.39 -10.89
CA SER A 194 14.37 6.84 -10.26
C SER A 194 13.26 7.24 -11.24
N MET A 195 13.19 6.61 -12.41
CA MET A 195 12.09 6.86 -13.39
C MET A 195 10.70 6.72 -12.74
N GLY A 196 10.57 5.90 -11.70
CA GLY A 196 9.36 5.79 -10.92
C GLY A 196 8.92 7.09 -10.27
N SER A 197 9.82 7.82 -9.61
CA SER A 197 9.51 9.10 -8.95
C SER A 197 9.15 10.19 -9.97
N TYR A 198 9.80 10.22 -11.15
CA TYR A 198 9.40 11.14 -12.23
C TYR A 198 7.98 10.86 -12.72
N TYR A 199 7.66 9.61 -12.94
CA TYR A 199 6.33 9.21 -13.38
C TYR A 199 5.27 9.54 -12.33
N ASP A 200 5.57 9.34 -11.06
CA ASP A 200 4.67 9.60 -9.94
C ASP A 200 4.42 11.08 -9.76
N ALA A 201 5.49 11.88 -9.75
CA ALA A 201 5.39 13.34 -9.71
C ALA A 201 4.58 13.88 -10.89
N TYR A 202 4.85 13.39 -12.12
CA TYR A 202 4.08 13.77 -13.30
C TYR A 202 2.60 13.44 -13.17
N ARG A 203 2.29 12.25 -12.67
CA ARG A 203 0.92 11.77 -12.48
C ARG A 203 0.17 12.58 -11.43
N LEU A 204 0.79 12.87 -10.28
CA LEU A 204 0.24 13.72 -9.24
C LEU A 204 -0.10 15.11 -9.77
N LEU A 205 0.85 15.73 -10.48
CA LEU A 205 0.65 17.06 -11.11
C LEU A 205 -0.50 17.11 -12.12
N ARG A 206 -0.78 15.98 -12.79
CA ARG A 206 -1.83 15.88 -13.81
C ARG A 206 -3.20 15.51 -13.26
N THR A 207 -3.27 14.75 -12.17
CA THR A 207 -4.51 14.10 -11.72
C THR A 207 -5.04 14.61 -10.39
N GLN A 208 -4.23 15.32 -9.60
CA GLN A 208 -4.64 15.79 -8.28
C GLN A 208 -4.73 17.33 -8.24
N PRO A 209 -5.76 17.89 -7.59
CA PRO A 209 -5.81 19.31 -7.27
C PRO A 209 -4.79 19.58 -6.16
N LEU A 210 -3.63 20.10 -6.53
CA LEU A 210 -2.56 20.41 -5.59
C LEU A 210 -2.69 21.85 -5.10
N SER A 211 -2.46 22.04 -3.79
CA SER A 211 -2.39 23.37 -3.19
C SER A 211 -0.93 23.77 -2.96
N GLY A 212 -0.52 24.91 -3.49
CA GLY A 212 0.82 25.47 -3.28
C GLY A 212 0.98 26.25 -1.95
N ARG A 213 0.08 26.06 -0.98
CA ARG A 213 0.05 26.83 0.27
C ARG A 213 0.57 26.07 1.49
N TYR A 214 1.33 25.01 1.31
CA TYR A 214 1.94 24.26 2.40
C TYR A 214 3.46 24.31 2.35
#